data_71281f2c0385b0531234261afb163f86
#
_entry.id   71281f2c0385b0531234261afb163f86
#
_cell.length_a   1.000
_cell.length_b   1.000
_cell.length_c   1.000
_cell.angle_alpha   90.00
_cell.angle_beta   90.00
_cell.angle_gamma   90.00
#
_symmetry.space_group_name_H-M   'P 1'
#
loop_
_entity.id
_entity.type
_entity.pdbx_description
1 polymer ?
#
loop_
_entity_poly.entity_id
_entity_poly.type
_entity_poly.pdbx_seq_one_letter_code
_entity_poly.pdbx_strand_id
1 'polypeptide(L)'
;MRHSLRSFSFRAARAIVALACTGAALAGAAGAAPAAGSGGLACPNQTPSRPFLRWLDPANYVLLQNGSLEKTTGWSLSGGAGLVTGNETFAVNSTKDRMSLLLPAGSSATSPPMCITLLHPTLRFFASNSGNSASILQVDAVVKLLGLRLTLPVGLLLAGSDWQPTLPLPFLTNLLAPVSSTVAFRFTPLGSSSGWRIDDVYLDPYKSA
;
A
#
# COMPACT_ATOMS: atom_id res chain seq x y z
N MET A 1 68.21 -14.57 -36.76
CA MET A 1 67.84 -15.04 -38.12
C MET A 1 66.76 -14.12 -38.68
N ARG A 2 67.13 -13.54 -39.80
CA ARG A 2 66.38 -12.63 -40.65
C ARG A 2 65.23 -13.32 -41.35
N HIS A 3 64.16 -12.60 -41.64
CA HIS A 3 63.41 -12.53 -42.91
C HIS A 3 62.03 -11.94 -42.57
N SER A 4 61.60 -10.97 -43.12
CA SER A 4 61.57 -10.27 -44.43
C SER A 4 60.14 -9.86 -44.73
N LEU A 5 60.00 -8.60 -44.97
CA LEU A 5 58.88 -7.85 -45.46
C LEU A 5 58.21 -8.45 -46.69
N ARG A 6 56.87 -8.34 -46.80
CA ARG A 6 56.24 -8.06 -48.10
C ARG A 6 54.98 -7.20 -47.93
N SER A 7 55.13 -5.99 -48.38
CA SER A 7 54.09 -5.04 -48.72
C SER A 7 53.37 -5.48 -49.99
N PHE A 8 52.03 -5.41 -49.97
CA PHE A 8 51.26 -5.39 -51.22
C PHE A 8 50.33 -4.17 -51.23
N SER A 9 50.74 -3.20 -52.07
CA SER A 9 49.93 -2.11 -52.51
C SER A 9 48.99 -2.56 -53.64
N PHE A 10 47.72 -2.27 -53.55
CA PHE A 10 46.85 -2.24 -54.73
C PHE A 10 46.12 -0.93 -54.81
N ARG A 11 46.37 -0.27 -55.92
CA ARG A 11 45.78 1.03 -56.33
C ARG A 11 44.42 0.82 -56.97
N ALA A 12 43.57 1.80 -56.67
CA ALA A 12 42.64 2.50 -57.56
C ALA A 12 41.60 1.75 -58.40
N ALA A 13 40.35 2.13 -58.16
CA ALA A 13 39.50 2.59 -59.25
C ALA A 13 38.33 3.41 -58.71
N ARG A 14 38.30 4.68 -59.07
CA ARG A 14 37.16 5.60 -58.88
C ARG A 14 36.11 5.23 -59.93
N ALA A 15 34.88 4.95 -59.46
CA ALA A 15 33.69 5.03 -60.31
C ALA A 15 32.68 5.95 -59.60
N ILE A 16 32.51 7.12 -60.11
CA ILE A 16 31.45 8.07 -59.74
C ILE A 16 30.20 7.60 -60.49
N VAL A 17 29.18 7.15 -59.79
CA VAL A 17 27.83 7.02 -60.34
C VAL A 17 26.95 7.97 -59.55
N ALA A 18 26.61 9.07 -60.15
CA ALA A 18 25.60 9.98 -59.66
C ALA A 18 24.23 9.37 -59.97
N LEU A 19 23.50 8.97 -58.95
CA LEU A 19 22.11 8.58 -59.10
C LEU A 19 21.27 9.60 -58.33
N ALA A 20 20.59 10.44 -59.07
CA ALA A 20 19.58 11.34 -58.57
C ALA A 20 18.36 10.51 -58.19
N CYS A 21 18.05 10.40 -56.88
CA CYS A 21 16.78 9.89 -56.41
C CYS A 21 15.98 11.02 -55.76
N THR A 22 14.89 11.35 -56.41
CA THR A 22 13.82 12.23 -56.02
C THR A 22 13.30 11.85 -54.64
N GLY A 23 13.39 12.78 -53.68
CA GLY A 23 12.87 12.60 -52.34
C GLY A 23 11.34 12.63 -52.30
N ALA A 24 10.74 11.54 -51.94
CA ALA A 24 9.38 11.52 -51.39
C ALA A 24 9.48 11.67 -49.87
N ALA A 25 9.11 12.85 -49.37
CA ALA A 25 8.97 13.10 -47.94
C ALA A 25 7.77 12.31 -47.41
N LEU A 26 8.02 11.14 -46.85
CA LEU A 26 7.08 10.45 -45.99
C LEU A 26 7.14 11.16 -44.65
N ALA A 27 6.16 12.02 -44.36
CA ALA A 27 5.90 12.51 -43.02
C ALA A 27 5.44 11.31 -42.15
N GLY A 28 6.42 10.62 -41.55
CA GLY A 28 6.19 9.64 -40.51
C GLY A 28 5.62 10.34 -39.29
N ALA A 29 4.34 10.15 -39.03
CA ALA A 29 3.77 10.47 -37.75
C ALA A 29 4.59 9.68 -36.71
N ALA A 30 5.43 10.38 -35.93
CA ALA A 30 6.06 9.83 -34.75
C ALA A 30 4.93 9.55 -33.76
N GLY A 31 4.39 8.33 -33.80
CA GLY A 31 3.55 7.82 -32.76
C GLY A 31 4.38 7.87 -31.48
N ALA A 32 3.98 8.71 -30.52
CA ALA A 32 4.55 8.69 -29.19
C ALA A 32 4.44 7.25 -28.68
N ALA A 33 5.56 6.56 -28.59
CA ALA A 33 5.61 5.30 -27.89
C ALA A 33 5.06 5.54 -26.48
N PRO A 34 4.11 4.72 -25.98
CA PRO A 34 3.70 4.84 -24.60
C PRO A 34 4.97 4.73 -23.78
N ALA A 35 5.23 5.76 -22.96
CA ALA A 35 6.32 5.73 -22.00
C ALA A 35 6.15 4.43 -21.21
N ALA A 36 7.10 3.51 -21.36
CA ALA A 36 7.15 2.30 -20.55
C ALA A 36 7.19 2.81 -19.12
N GLY A 37 6.05 2.70 -18.43
CA GLY A 37 5.92 3.11 -17.05
C GLY A 37 7.04 2.43 -16.28
N SER A 38 7.81 3.20 -15.53
CA SER A 38 8.82 2.73 -14.60
C SER A 38 8.16 1.69 -13.71
N GLY A 39 8.41 0.43 -14.04
CA GLY A 39 7.70 -0.70 -13.47
C GLY A 39 7.93 -0.78 -11.97
N GLY A 40 6.89 -0.81 -11.20
CA GLY A 40 6.80 -1.73 -10.10
C GLY A 40 7.00 -1.19 -8.69
N LEU A 41 7.29 0.08 -8.44
CA LEU A 41 7.45 0.58 -7.06
C LEU A 41 6.33 1.54 -6.60
N ALA A 42 5.45 1.96 -7.47
CA ALA A 42 4.38 2.88 -7.12
C ALA A 42 3.02 2.19 -7.09
N CYS A 43 2.28 2.38 -6.00
CA CYS A 43 0.87 2.02 -5.92
C CYS A 43 0.01 3.10 -6.59
N PRO A 44 -0.87 2.78 -7.53
CA PRO A 44 -1.70 3.75 -8.22
C PRO A 44 -2.79 4.31 -7.29
N ASN A 45 -3.26 5.53 -7.61
CA ASN A 45 -4.47 6.13 -7.04
C ASN A 45 -4.50 6.27 -5.50
N GLN A 46 -3.36 6.51 -4.88
CA GLN A 46 -3.29 6.80 -3.45
C GLN A 46 -3.29 8.30 -3.21
N THR A 47 -4.27 8.80 -2.45
CA THR A 47 -4.36 10.21 -2.04
C THR A 47 -3.90 10.33 -0.59
N PRO A 48 -2.72 10.89 -0.33
CA PRO A 48 -2.22 11.03 1.02
C PRO A 48 -2.87 12.23 1.73
N SER A 49 -3.03 12.09 3.05
CA SER A 49 -3.47 13.13 3.98
C SER A 49 -2.64 13.06 5.26
N ARG A 50 -2.84 14.00 6.18
CA ARG A 50 -2.15 14.04 7.49
C ARG A 50 -3.14 13.90 8.63
N PRO A 51 -3.79 12.76 8.80
CA PRO A 51 -4.87 12.55 9.75
C PRO A 51 -4.40 12.66 11.20
N PHE A 52 -3.14 12.41 11.49
CA PHE A 52 -2.59 12.34 12.83
C PHE A 52 -1.78 13.59 13.23
N LEU A 53 -1.83 14.67 12.45
CA LEU A 53 -1.05 15.88 12.71
C LEU A 53 -1.33 16.49 14.11
N ARG A 54 -2.58 16.46 14.57
CA ARG A 54 -2.95 16.95 15.92
C ARG A 54 -2.36 16.14 17.07
N TRP A 55 -1.83 14.93 16.78
CA TRP A 55 -1.09 14.07 17.72
C TRP A 55 0.42 14.09 17.46
N LEU A 56 0.92 15.20 16.89
CA LEU A 56 2.34 15.45 16.59
C LEU A 56 2.94 14.43 15.62
N ASP A 57 2.12 13.85 14.76
CA ASP A 57 2.57 12.98 13.70
C ASP A 57 2.30 13.66 12.35
N PRO A 58 3.34 14.30 11.76
CA PRO A 58 3.22 15.01 10.49
C PRO A 58 3.29 14.11 9.25
N ALA A 59 3.44 12.79 9.43
CA ALA A 59 3.54 11.84 8.32
C ALA A 59 2.29 11.86 7.43
N ASN A 60 2.48 11.52 6.18
CA ASN A 60 1.38 11.35 5.25
C ASN A 60 0.83 9.92 5.38
N TYR A 61 -0.47 9.78 5.31
CA TYR A 61 -1.17 8.50 5.37
C TYR A 61 -2.18 8.40 4.24
N VAL A 62 -2.47 7.19 3.80
CA VAL A 62 -3.53 6.86 2.86
C VAL A 62 -4.61 6.07 3.59
N LEU A 63 -5.87 6.49 3.47
CA LEU A 63 -7.00 5.75 4.00
C LEU A 63 -7.11 4.42 3.26
N LEU A 64 -7.27 3.31 3.98
CA LEU A 64 -7.58 2.02 3.37
C LEU A 64 -8.89 2.11 2.57
N GLN A 65 -9.04 1.25 1.58
CA GLN A 65 -10.31 1.15 0.87
C GLN A 65 -11.45 0.83 1.86
N ASN A 66 -12.44 1.72 1.95
CA ASN A 66 -13.50 1.69 2.96
C ASN A 66 -12.96 1.63 4.41
N GLY A 67 -11.81 2.25 4.65
CA GLY A 67 -11.18 2.33 5.96
C GLY A 67 -11.87 3.29 6.92
N SER A 68 -12.71 4.20 6.42
CA SER A 68 -13.61 5.02 7.25
C SER A 68 -14.78 4.23 7.85
N LEU A 69 -14.90 2.94 7.52
CA LEU A 69 -15.86 2.03 8.11
C LEU A 69 -17.32 2.50 8.08
N GLU A 70 -17.67 3.39 7.14
CA GLU A 70 -19.05 3.75 6.81
C GLU A 70 -19.78 2.64 6.02
N LYS A 71 -19.03 1.73 5.45
CA LYS A 71 -19.47 0.52 4.73
C LYS A 71 -18.40 -0.57 4.79
N THR A 72 -18.86 -1.81 4.70
CA THR A 72 -18.00 -2.99 4.78
C THR A 72 -17.67 -3.61 3.42
N THR A 73 -17.94 -2.91 2.32
CA THR A 73 -17.66 -3.43 0.98
C THR A 73 -16.18 -3.82 0.85
N GLY A 74 -15.93 -5.09 0.56
CA GLY A 74 -14.59 -5.66 0.46
C GLY A 74 -13.98 -6.11 1.78
N TRP A 75 -14.56 -5.77 2.92
CA TRP A 75 -14.17 -6.33 4.21
C TRP A 75 -14.74 -7.74 4.39
N SER A 76 -13.98 -8.63 5.00
CA SER A 76 -14.46 -9.96 5.42
C SER A 76 -14.66 -9.95 6.93
N LEU A 77 -15.89 -10.13 7.38
CA LEU A 77 -16.28 -10.09 8.79
C LEU A 77 -16.67 -11.48 9.27
N SER A 78 -16.39 -11.81 10.51
CA SER A 78 -16.77 -13.07 11.15
C SER A 78 -17.05 -12.90 12.65
N GLY A 79 -17.71 -13.87 13.26
CA GLY A 79 -17.91 -13.93 14.70
C GLY A 79 -18.73 -12.78 15.30
N GLY A 80 -19.64 -12.19 14.51
CA GLY A 80 -20.46 -11.07 14.96
C GLY A 80 -19.81 -9.69 14.79
N ALA A 81 -18.65 -9.59 14.11
CA ALA A 81 -18.12 -8.29 13.70
C ALA A 81 -19.09 -7.56 12.77
N GLY A 82 -19.26 -6.28 12.96
CA GLY A 82 -20.21 -5.50 12.15
C GLY A 82 -20.17 -4.02 12.42
N LEU A 83 -20.75 -3.23 11.52
CA LEU A 83 -20.89 -1.79 11.69
C LEU A 83 -21.88 -1.48 12.81
N VAL A 84 -21.53 -0.48 13.60
CA VAL A 84 -22.38 0.08 14.64
C VAL A 84 -22.35 1.61 14.54
N THR A 85 -23.44 2.24 14.96
CA THR A 85 -23.52 3.71 15.04
C THR A 85 -22.52 4.27 16.03
N GLY A 86 -21.91 5.36 15.66
CA GLY A 86 -20.91 6.08 16.44
C GLY A 86 -19.54 5.99 15.80
N ASN A 87 -19.05 7.15 15.36
CA ASN A 87 -17.74 7.37 14.78
C ASN A 87 -16.70 7.66 15.86
N GLU A 88 -15.42 7.64 15.50
CA GLU A 88 -14.39 8.23 16.33
C GLU A 88 -14.71 9.72 16.59
N THR A 89 -14.34 10.23 17.78
CA THR A 89 -14.84 11.53 18.26
C THR A 89 -14.13 12.74 17.64
N PHE A 90 -13.08 12.53 16.86
CA PHE A 90 -12.24 13.60 16.32
C PHE A 90 -12.63 14.01 14.90
N ALA A 91 -13.48 13.22 14.23
CA ALA A 91 -13.96 13.42 12.86
C ALA A 91 -12.81 13.65 11.87
N VAL A 92 -11.80 12.79 11.94
CA VAL A 92 -10.53 12.99 11.23
C VAL A 92 -10.68 12.83 9.72
N ASN A 93 -11.42 11.81 9.28
CA ASN A 93 -11.69 11.61 7.86
C ASN A 93 -12.81 12.56 7.40
N SER A 94 -13.94 12.56 8.09
CA SER A 94 -15.07 13.38 7.71
C SER A 94 -16.03 13.64 8.88
N THR A 95 -16.52 14.87 8.98
CA THR A 95 -17.59 15.23 9.93
C THR A 95 -18.94 14.58 9.60
N LYS A 96 -19.06 13.92 8.45
CA LYS A 96 -20.26 13.20 8.01
C LYS A 96 -20.27 11.74 8.41
N ASP A 97 -19.11 11.19 8.83
CA ASP A 97 -18.97 9.80 9.22
C ASP A 97 -19.78 9.52 10.50
N ARG A 98 -20.43 8.38 10.57
CA ARG A 98 -21.40 8.02 11.61
C ARG A 98 -21.21 6.62 12.14
N MET A 99 -20.41 5.80 11.50
CA MET A 99 -20.28 4.38 11.80
C MET A 99 -18.87 4.07 12.29
N SER A 100 -18.72 2.93 12.90
CA SER A 100 -17.43 2.30 13.20
C SER A 100 -17.61 0.79 13.22
N LEU A 101 -16.53 0.04 13.22
CA LEU A 101 -16.57 -1.42 13.21
C LEU A 101 -16.45 -1.97 14.64
N LEU A 102 -17.52 -2.62 15.10
CA LEU A 102 -17.54 -3.37 16.36
C LEU A 102 -16.93 -4.76 16.15
N LEU A 103 -16.06 -5.14 17.07
CA LEU A 103 -15.39 -6.42 17.13
C LEU A 103 -15.66 -7.09 18.49
N PRO A 104 -16.72 -7.88 18.62
CA PRO A 104 -17.00 -8.65 19.83
C PRO A 104 -15.93 -9.74 20.08
N ALA A 105 -15.93 -10.33 21.27
CA ALA A 105 -15.10 -11.49 21.56
C ALA A 105 -15.35 -12.63 20.56
N GLY A 106 -14.28 -13.27 20.09
CA GLY A 106 -14.34 -14.35 19.10
C GLY A 106 -14.63 -13.91 17.66
N SER A 107 -14.69 -12.59 17.42
CA SER A 107 -14.85 -12.06 16.07
C SER A 107 -13.53 -11.81 15.37
N SER A 108 -13.61 -11.53 14.07
CA SER A 108 -12.50 -10.94 13.32
C SER A 108 -13.01 -10.12 12.15
N ALA A 109 -12.20 -9.16 11.73
CA ALA A 109 -12.42 -8.40 10.51
C ALA A 109 -11.13 -8.34 9.69
N THR A 110 -11.24 -8.57 8.39
CA THR A 110 -10.09 -8.46 7.47
C THR A 110 -10.42 -7.41 6.41
N SER A 111 -9.53 -6.44 6.26
CA SER A 111 -9.69 -5.35 5.28
C SER A 111 -9.64 -5.85 3.83
N PRO A 112 -10.13 -5.06 2.88
CA PRO A 112 -9.76 -5.23 1.48
C PRO A 112 -8.23 -5.23 1.33
N PRO A 113 -7.68 -5.99 0.35
CA PRO A 113 -6.26 -5.93 0.06
C PRO A 113 -5.91 -4.55 -0.52
N MET A 114 -4.83 -3.97 -0.01
CA MET A 114 -4.30 -2.69 -0.46
C MET A 114 -2.93 -2.88 -1.10
N CYS A 115 -2.66 -2.16 -2.16
CA CYS A 115 -1.32 -2.11 -2.74
C CYS A 115 -0.37 -1.44 -1.76
N ILE A 116 0.76 -2.07 -1.49
CA ILE A 116 1.86 -1.53 -0.69
C ILE A 116 3.17 -1.66 -1.46
N THR A 117 4.13 -0.81 -1.08
CA THR A 117 5.53 -0.89 -1.51
C THR A 117 6.41 -1.08 -0.27
N LEU A 118 7.72 -1.20 -0.46
CA LEU A 118 8.70 -1.15 0.64
C LEU A 118 8.61 0.14 1.46
N LEU A 119 7.90 1.13 0.95
CA LEU A 119 7.77 2.46 1.53
C LEU A 119 6.48 2.63 2.36
N HIS A 120 5.76 1.57 2.69
CA HIS A 120 4.58 1.60 3.54
C HIS A 120 4.89 0.98 4.92
N PRO A 121 5.60 1.72 5.81
CA PRO A 121 6.16 1.13 7.02
C PRO A 121 5.18 0.94 8.15
N THR A 122 4.06 1.68 8.20
CA THR A 122 3.21 1.70 9.39
C THR A 122 1.71 1.73 9.09
N LEU A 123 0.96 1.04 9.95
CA LEU A 123 -0.49 1.08 10.03
C LEU A 123 -0.89 1.93 11.24
N ARG A 124 -1.91 2.79 11.11
CA ARG A 124 -2.56 3.50 12.21
C ARG A 124 -4.07 3.53 12.02
N PHE A 125 -4.79 3.55 13.11
CA PHE A 125 -6.25 3.66 13.12
C PHE A 125 -6.73 4.21 14.47
N PHE A 126 -8.00 4.52 14.56
CA PHE A 126 -8.64 4.86 15.83
C PHE A 126 -9.22 3.61 16.46
N ALA A 127 -9.07 3.51 17.77
CA ALA A 127 -9.58 2.36 18.53
C ALA A 127 -10.17 2.79 19.85
N SER A 128 -11.18 2.05 20.30
CA SER A 128 -11.73 2.11 21.66
C SER A 128 -12.09 0.69 22.12
N ASN A 129 -12.13 0.45 23.41
CA ASN A 129 -12.52 -0.82 24.00
C ASN A 129 -13.44 -0.59 25.21
N SER A 130 -14.74 -0.68 24.99
CA SER A 130 -15.76 -0.56 26.07
C SER A 130 -15.97 -1.85 26.86
N GLY A 131 -15.25 -2.92 26.50
CA GLY A 131 -15.28 -4.21 27.20
C GLY A 131 -14.27 -4.30 28.34
N ASN A 132 -13.73 -5.49 28.54
CA ASN A 132 -12.70 -5.71 29.53
C ASN A 132 -11.38 -5.02 29.10
N SER A 133 -10.83 -4.17 29.98
CA SER A 133 -9.56 -3.46 29.73
C SER A 133 -8.36 -4.41 29.53
N ALA A 134 -8.44 -5.66 29.96
CA ALA A 134 -7.44 -6.70 29.69
C ALA A 134 -7.60 -7.36 28.31
N SER A 135 -8.68 -7.06 27.58
CA SER A 135 -8.83 -7.54 26.19
C SER A 135 -7.81 -6.89 25.28
N ILE A 136 -7.16 -7.70 24.49
CA ILE A 136 -6.11 -7.29 23.54
C ILE A 136 -6.69 -7.33 22.12
N LEU A 137 -6.40 -6.34 21.31
CA LEU A 137 -6.64 -6.40 19.87
C LEU A 137 -5.36 -6.83 19.15
N GLN A 138 -5.39 -8.02 18.56
CA GLN A 138 -4.34 -8.48 17.66
C GLN A 138 -4.56 -7.93 16.28
N VAL A 139 -3.49 -7.43 15.68
CA VAL A 139 -3.46 -6.97 14.28
C VAL A 139 -2.45 -7.80 13.51
N ASP A 140 -2.88 -8.38 12.41
CA ASP A 140 -2.05 -9.18 11.52
C ASP A 140 -2.06 -8.59 10.10
N ALA A 141 -0.93 -8.69 9.40
CA ALA A 141 -0.85 -8.50 7.96
C ALA A 141 -1.10 -9.84 7.24
N VAL A 142 -2.01 -9.84 6.31
CA VAL A 142 -2.36 -11.00 5.48
C VAL A 142 -1.88 -10.75 4.06
N VAL A 143 -0.89 -11.50 3.63
CA VAL A 143 -0.26 -11.37 2.31
C VAL A 143 -0.44 -12.63 1.49
N LYS A 144 -0.44 -12.46 0.16
CA LYS A 144 -0.36 -13.57 -0.77
C LYS A 144 1.03 -13.59 -1.41
N LEU A 145 1.74 -14.68 -1.21
CA LEU A 145 3.07 -14.90 -1.77
C LEU A 145 3.09 -16.26 -2.48
N LEU A 146 3.39 -16.27 -3.77
CA LEU A 146 3.47 -17.50 -4.59
C LEU A 146 2.19 -18.37 -4.46
N GLY A 147 1.02 -17.76 -4.40
CA GLY A 147 -0.25 -18.47 -4.23
C GLY A 147 -0.60 -18.87 -2.79
N LEU A 148 0.33 -18.75 -1.86
CA LEU A 148 0.12 -19.04 -0.44
C LEU A 148 -0.37 -17.79 0.30
N ARG A 149 -1.26 -17.96 1.26
CA ARG A 149 -1.67 -16.90 2.19
C ARG A 149 -0.81 -17.01 3.45
N LEU A 150 -0.06 -15.96 3.71
CA LEU A 150 0.75 -15.81 4.92
C LEU A 150 0.07 -14.81 5.85
N THR A 151 0.13 -15.09 7.14
CA THR A 151 -0.35 -14.19 8.19
C THR A 151 0.83 -13.83 9.09
N LEU A 152 1.13 -12.55 9.19
CA LEU A 152 2.27 -12.03 9.93
C LEU A 152 1.77 -11.10 11.02
N PRO A 153 2.21 -11.25 12.28
CA PRO A 153 1.80 -10.36 13.34
C PRO A 153 2.35 -8.95 13.09
N VAL A 154 1.50 -7.96 13.27
CA VAL A 154 1.82 -6.52 13.19
C VAL A 154 1.92 -5.94 14.58
N GLY A 155 0.94 -6.24 15.45
CA GLY A 155 0.95 -5.73 16.81
C GLY A 155 -0.18 -6.26 17.69
N LEU A 156 -0.01 -5.99 18.97
CA LEU A 156 -1.00 -6.23 20.02
C LEU A 156 -1.30 -4.88 20.68
N LEU A 157 -2.57 -4.56 20.84
CA LEU A 157 -3.03 -3.27 21.35
C LEU A 157 -3.87 -3.44 22.60
N LEU A 158 -3.70 -2.48 23.51
CA LEU A 158 -4.60 -2.22 24.61
C LEU A 158 -5.23 -0.85 24.40
N ALA A 159 -6.49 -0.69 24.70
CA ALA A 159 -7.19 0.60 24.67
C ALA A 159 -8.20 0.69 25.80
N GLY A 160 -8.47 1.92 26.22
CA GLY A 160 -9.58 2.23 27.11
C GLY A 160 -10.89 2.44 26.36
N SER A 161 -11.92 2.87 27.09
CA SER A 161 -13.25 3.15 26.52
C SER A 161 -13.29 4.34 25.58
N ASP A 162 -12.37 5.27 25.73
CA ASP A 162 -12.32 6.48 24.92
C ASP A 162 -11.62 6.21 23.60
N TRP A 163 -12.10 6.86 22.55
CA TRP A 163 -11.44 6.82 21.26
C TRP A 163 -10.05 7.45 21.29
N GLN A 164 -9.06 6.71 20.82
CA GLN A 164 -7.69 7.19 20.68
C GLN A 164 -7.08 6.69 19.37
N PRO A 165 -6.20 7.46 18.73
CA PRO A 165 -5.39 6.93 17.66
C PRO A 165 -4.38 5.93 18.23
N THR A 166 -4.15 4.86 17.51
CA THR A 166 -3.09 3.91 17.86
C THR A 166 -1.71 4.58 17.72
N LEU A 167 -0.71 4.03 18.38
CA LEU A 167 0.67 4.28 17.99
C LEU A 167 0.89 3.74 16.58
N PRO A 168 1.88 4.27 15.83
CA PRO A 168 2.29 3.68 14.57
C PRO A 168 2.65 2.22 14.76
N LEU A 169 1.98 1.33 14.03
CA LEU A 169 2.22 -0.10 14.06
C LEU A 169 3.12 -0.48 12.89
N PRO A 170 4.42 -0.70 13.12
CA PRO A 170 5.32 -1.05 12.04
C PRO A 170 5.03 -2.47 11.55
N PHE A 171 5.07 -2.67 10.24
CA PHE A 171 5.04 -4.00 9.65
C PHE A 171 6.14 -4.14 8.60
N LEU A 172 6.82 -5.28 8.65
CA LEU A 172 8.01 -5.52 7.85
C LEU A 172 7.63 -5.96 6.44
N THR A 173 7.34 -5.00 5.58
CA THR A 173 7.10 -5.28 4.16
C THR A 173 8.37 -5.71 3.42
N ASN A 174 9.52 -5.31 3.93
CA ASN A 174 10.85 -5.57 3.34
C ASN A 174 11.18 -7.06 3.23
N LEU A 175 10.54 -7.91 4.05
CA LEU A 175 10.75 -9.35 4.01
C LEU A 175 9.90 -10.05 2.94
N LEU A 176 8.93 -9.34 2.34
CA LEU A 176 7.87 -10.00 1.58
C LEU A 176 7.96 -9.80 0.06
N ALA A 177 8.60 -8.76 -0.42
CA ALA A 177 8.80 -8.61 -1.87
C ALA A 177 9.79 -7.46 -2.21
N PRO A 178 10.64 -7.62 -3.22
CA PRO A 178 11.38 -6.53 -3.86
C PRO A 178 10.49 -5.65 -4.75
N VAL A 179 9.20 -5.95 -4.86
CA VAL A 179 8.21 -5.29 -5.73
C VAL A 179 6.93 -5.03 -4.96
N SER A 180 6.08 -4.14 -5.47
CA SER A 180 4.76 -3.86 -4.90
C SER A 180 3.96 -5.14 -4.68
N SER A 181 3.32 -5.26 -3.55
CA SER A 181 2.46 -6.39 -3.20
C SER A 181 1.13 -5.89 -2.65
N THR A 182 0.19 -6.80 -2.47
CA THR A 182 -1.09 -6.47 -1.82
C THR A 182 -1.12 -7.09 -0.43
N VAL A 183 -1.49 -6.26 0.56
CA VAL A 183 -1.65 -6.67 1.96
C VAL A 183 -3.06 -6.33 2.42
N ALA A 184 -3.69 -7.26 3.12
CA ALA A 184 -4.89 -7.00 3.93
C ALA A 184 -4.52 -7.03 5.40
N PHE A 185 -5.24 -6.28 6.23
CA PHE A 185 -5.03 -6.28 7.68
C PHE A 185 -6.19 -6.98 8.37
N ARG A 186 -5.86 -7.90 9.27
CA ARG A 186 -6.84 -8.61 10.08
C ARG A 186 -6.77 -8.13 11.52
N PHE A 187 -7.94 -7.84 12.07
CA PHE A 187 -8.16 -7.38 13.43
C PHE A 187 -8.90 -8.47 14.19
N THR A 188 -8.34 -8.93 15.31
CA THR A 188 -8.88 -10.04 16.07
C THR A 188 -8.80 -9.73 17.57
N PRO A 189 -9.93 -9.50 18.26
CA PRO A 189 -9.94 -9.40 19.71
C PRO A 189 -9.54 -10.71 20.35
N LEU A 190 -8.65 -10.64 21.31
CA LEU A 190 -8.24 -11.74 22.16
C LEU A 190 -8.89 -11.60 23.54
N GLY A 191 -9.38 -12.70 24.10
CA GLY A 191 -10.06 -12.73 25.38
C GLY A 191 -11.56 -13.03 25.26
N SER A 192 -12.17 -13.34 26.38
CA SER A 192 -13.58 -13.79 26.47
C SER A 192 -14.59 -12.64 26.53
N SER A 193 -14.14 -11.42 26.81
CA SER A 193 -15.00 -10.25 26.89
C SER A 193 -14.33 -9.10 26.17
N SER A 194 -14.92 -8.64 25.09
CA SER A 194 -14.35 -7.63 24.19
C SER A 194 -15.47 -6.71 23.71
N GLY A 195 -15.20 -5.43 23.72
CA GLY A 195 -16.02 -4.38 23.13
C GLY A 195 -15.17 -3.47 22.25
N TRP A 196 -14.24 -4.07 21.51
CA TRP A 196 -13.39 -3.33 20.60
C TRP A 196 -14.19 -2.66 19.49
N ARG A 197 -13.85 -1.42 19.24
CA ARG A 197 -14.30 -0.68 18.07
C ARG A 197 -13.07 -0.09 17.38
N ILE A 198 -13.07 -0.15 16.07
CA ILE A 198 -12.04 0.48 15.25
C ILE A 198 -12.68 1.40 14.24
N ASP A 199 -11.91 2.41 13.80
CA ASP A 199 -12.35 3.38 12.83
C ASP A 199 -11.16 4.01 12.11
N ASP A 200 -11.41 4.61 10.96
CA ASP A 200 -10.45 5.40 10.20
C ASP A 200 -9.07 4.72 10.05
N VAL A 201 -9.04 3.61 9.32
CA VAL A 201 -7.84 2.79 9.15
C VAL A 201 -6.94 3.35 8.05
N TYR A 202 -5.75 3.78 8.43
CA TYR A 202 -4.76 4.44 7.57
C TYR A 202 -3.46 3.66 7.46
N LEU A 203 -2.81 3.81 6.32
CA LEU A 203 -1.51 3.27 6.03
C LEU A 203 -0.55 4.40 5.67
N ASP A 204 0.64 4.41 6.27
CA ASP A 204 1.68 5.38 5.91
C ASP A 204 2.27 5.01 4.52
N PRO A 205 2.07 5.86 3.50
CA PRO A 205 2.68 5.64 2.20
C PRO A 205 4.05 6.30 2.17
N TYR A 206 4.94 6.04 3.08
CA TYR A 206 6.23 6.73 3.16
C TYR A 206 6.61 7.40 1.82
N LYS A 207 6.50 8.71 1.77
CA LYS A 207 7.08 9.51 0.70
C LYS A 207 8.44 9.97 1.17
N SER A 208 9.48 9.45 0.57
CA SER A 208 10.72 10.22 0.51
C SER A 208 10.37 11.62 0.01
N ALA A 209 10.70 12.61 0.79
CA ALA A 209 10.60 14.01 0.43
C ALA A 209 11.40 14.30 -0.85
#